data_7249b7cf2fd19f2f6e9a8c5c47338531
#
_entry.id   7249b7cf2fd19f2f6e9a8c5c47338531
#
_cell.length_a   1.000
_cell.length_b   1.000
_cell.length_c   1.000
_cell.angle_alpha   90.00
_cell.angle_beta   90.00
_cell.angle_gamma   90.00
#
_symmetry.space_group_name_H-M   'P 1'
#
loop_
_entity.id
_entity.type
_entity.pdbx_description
1 polymer ?
#
loop_
_entity_poly.entity_id
_entity_poly.type
_entity_poly.pdbx_seq_one_letter_code
_entity_poly.pdbx_strand_id
1 'polypeptide(L)'
;MATYRELVGKKIKKVTSDPSDSIDGQMWYNSTTGAIRGLAVSEGWSSAPNLGQASYLAGSFGTQTAGVRICGTKTPNTPVSNVEHYNGTGWSEETNYPVTGQSISGAGTQTAGIAAGGSTNPATQTSAANYYNGTSWTAANSLPYTANNMASCGLAQNNVIYAVGRDGSSGNSGTNKTITFDGTNFGNGPNINTTRMFNTTSGAGTGTAGLIIGGFIDPSPNNMTNCEEYDGTSWSNTDTLDTGTGFATAWGTQTNAVTQTNKSNYVGAEAYNGTSWSSLPNIGVSSPGGLYGISAGATGDAGWLGAINPSGTVYATTVEFNRSTNVVTGAAWASGGTYP
;
A
#
# COMPACT_ATOMS: atom_id res chain seq x y z
N MET A 1 0.12 -11.59 29.90
CA MET A 1 -0.75 -12.81 29.99
C MET A 1 -2.00 -12.44 30.77
N ALA A 2 -3.17 -12.57 30.13
CA ALA A 2 -4.45 -12.39 30.83
C ALA A 2 -4.57 -13.46 31.94
N THR A 3 -5.02 -13.04 33.12
CA THR A 3 -5.21 -13.98 34.22
C THR A 3 -6.45 -14.87 33.98
N TYR A 4 -6.49 -16.07 34.54
CA TYR A 4 -7.64 -16.99 34.45
C TYR A 4 -8.98 -16.30 34.80
N ARG A 5 -8.95 -15.28 35.67
CA ARG A 5 -10.11 -14.50 36.08
C ARG A 5 -10.60 -13.53 35.02
N GLU A 6 -9.73 -13.12 34.09
CA GLU A 6 -10.08 -12.27 32.93
C GLU A 6 -10.67 -13.11 31.80
N LEU A 7 -10.32 -14.38 31.74
CA LEU A 7 -10.85 -15.34 30.76
C LEU A 7 -12.14 -16.07 31.24
N VAL A 8 -12.30 -16.26 32.56
CA VAL A 8 -13.42 -16.97 33.16
C VAL A 8 -14.34 -15.98 33.88
N GLY A 9 -15.40 -15.56 33.25
CA GLY A 9 -16.41 -14.68 33.89
C GLY A 9 -17.02 -13.61 32.98
N LYS A 10 -16.57 -13.47 31.75
CA LYS A 10 -17.29 -12.65 30.78
C LYS A 10 -18.48 -13.46 30.26
N LYS A 11 -19.68 -13.06 30.65
CA LYS A 11 -20.91 -13.65 30.11
C LYS A 11 -20.94 -13.41 28.60
N ILE A 12 -21.23 -14.45 27.82
CA ILE A 12 -21.54 -14.28 26.39
C ILE A 12 -22.71 -13.31 26.26
N LYS A 13 -22.51 -12.21 25.55
CA LYS A 13 -23.56 -11.20 25.35
C LYS A 13 -24.71 -11.82 24.58
N LYS A 14 -25.94 -11.74 25.12
CA LYS A 14 -27.16 -12.14 24.42
C LYS A 14 -27.66 -10.94 23.60
N VAL A 15 -27.88 -11.17 22.31
CA VAL A 15 -28.35 -10.15 21.36
C VAL A 15 -29.46 -10.74 20.49
N THR A 16 -30.27 -9.91 19.84
CA THR A 16 -31.30 -10.30 18.90
C THR A 16 -30.84 -10.23 17.45
N SER A 17 -29.76 -9.47 17.16
CA SER A 17 -29.07 -9.37 15.87
C SER A 17 -27.58 -9.40 16.09
N ASP A 18 -26.82 -9.77 15.08
CA ASP A 18 -25.37 -9.73 15.17
C ASP A 18 -24.88 -8.28 15.34
N PRO A 19 -23.96 -7.98 16.28
CA PRO A 19 -23.45 -6.65 16.49
C PRO A 19 -22.67 -6.14 15.25
N SER A 20 -22.87 -4.89 14.88
CA SER A 20 -22.13 -4.26 13.78
C SER A 20 -20.73 -3.79 14.17
N ASP A 21 -20.46 -3.68 15.46
CA ASP A 21 -19.22 -3.22 16.09
C ASP A 21 -18.37 -4.35 16.69
N SER A 22 -18.57 -5.58 16.20
CA SER A 22 -17.85 -6.75 16.69
C SER A 22 -16.36 -6.68 16.32
N ILE A 23 -15.51 -7.15 17.23
CA ILE A 23 -14.07 -7.30 17.02
C ILE A 23 -13.71 -8.77 16.82
N ASP A 24 -12.56 -9.04 16.20
CA ASP A 24 -12.08 -10.41 15.97
C ASP A 24 -12.02 -11.23 17.28
N GLY A 25 -12.48 -12.46 17.19
CA GLY A 25 -12.57 -13.36 18.33
C GLY A 25 -13.73 -13.07 19.29
N GLN A 26 -14.51 -12.00 19.09
CA GLN A 26 -15.67 -11.71 19.91
C GLN A 26 -16.78 -12.73 19.67
N MET A 27 -17.38 -13.23 20.75
CA MET A 27 -18.48 -14.20 20.69
C MET A 27 -19.75 -13.63 21.34
N TRP A 28 -20.91 -14.00 20.79
CA TRP A 28 -22.24 -13.65 21.31
C TRP A 28 -23.24 -14.78 21.10
N TYR A 29 -24.34 -14.74 21.86
CA TYR A 29 -25.50 -15.59 21.61
C TYR A 29 -26.57 -14.78 20.89
N ASN A 30 -26.88 -15.16 19.65
CA ASN A 30 -27.97 -14.57 18.88
C ASN A 30 -29.26 -15.32 19.21
N SER A 31 -30.15 -14.67 19.97
CA SER A 31 -31.40 -15.29 20.45
C SER A 31 -32.46 -15.45 19.36
N THR A 32 -32.35 -14.75 18.26
CA THR A 32 -33.27 -14.89 17.10
C THR A 32 -32.95 -16.18 16.34
N THR A 33 -31.68 -16.50 16.17
CA THR A 33 -31.24 -17.72 15.48
C THR A 33 -31.00 -18.89 16.43
N GLY A 34 -31.01 -18.66 17.75
CA GLY A 34 -30.74 -19.68 18.76
C GLY A 34 -29.29 -20.19 18.77
N ALA A 35 -28.34 -19.46 18.24
CA ALA A 35 -26.98 -19.91 18.02
C ALA A 35 -25.94 -19.02 18.72
N ILE A 36 -24.84 -19.64 19.15
CA ILE A 36 -23.61 -18.92 19.50
C ILE A 36 -22.92 -18.57 18.20
N ARG A 37 -22.57 -17.30 18.06
CA ARG A 37 -21.86 -16.75 16.90
C ARG A 37 -20.59 -16.06 17.35
N GLY A 38 -19.63 -15.94 16.44
CA GLY A 38 -18.40 -15.21 16.66
C GLY A 38 -17.99 -14.46 15.38
N LEU A 39 -17.24 -13.39 15.54
CA LEU A 39 -16.54 -12.78 14.43
C LEU A 39 -15.21 -13.50 14.24
N ALA A 40 -14.92 -13.90 13.01
CA ALA A 40 -13.63 -14.41 12.60
C ALA A 40 -13.07 -13.54 11.49
N VAL A 41 -11.86 -13.06 11.67
CA VAL A 41 -11.06 -12.42 10.62
C VAL A 41 -10.26 -13.50 9.92
N SER A 42 -10.36 -13.56 8.61
CA SER A 42 -9.50 -14.37 7.75
C SER A 42 -8.65 -13.41 6.93
N GLU A 43 -7.34 -13.52 7.06
CA GLU A 43 -6.39 -12.70 6.32
C GLU A 43 -5.25 -13.55 5.79
N GLY A 44 -4.77 -13.23 4.59
CA GLY A 44 -3.68 -13.99 4.02
C GLY A 44 -3.28 -13.53 2.62
N TRP A 45 -2.15 -14.09 2.21
CA TRP A 45 -1.56 -13.87 0.90
C TRP A 45 -1.82 -15.04 -0.03
N SER A 46 -2.09 -14.76 -1.28
CA SER A 46 -2.22 -15.74 -2.35
C SER A 46 -1.37 -15.34 -3.55
N SER A 47 -0.87 -16.34 -4.28
CA SER A 47 -0.17 -16.07 -5.54
C SER A 47 -1.15 -15.52 -6.56
N ALA A 48 -0.70 -14.54 -7.34
CA ALA A 48 -1.42 -13.95 -8.45
C ALA A 48 -0.62 -14.14 -9.76
N PRO A 49 -1.24 -13.97 -10.94
CA PRO A 49 -0.52 -14.01 -12.21
C PRO A 49 0.63 -13.02 -12.26
N ASN A 50 1.73 -13.44 -12.84
CA ASN A 50 2.92 -12.61 -12.97
C ASN A 50 2.71 -11.45 -13.95
N LEU A 51 3.41 -10.32 -13.70
CA LEU A 51 3.59 -9.24 -14.68
C LEU A 51 4.16 -9.78 -16.00
N GLY A 52 3.77 -9.21 -17.12
CA GLY A 52 4.35 -9.51 -18.43
C GLY A 52 5.80 -9.04 -18.55
N GLN A 53 6.12 -7.89 -17.93
CA GLN A 53 7.48 -7.35 -17.90
C GLN A 53 8.02 -7.28 -16.48
N ALA A 54 9.03 -8.09 -16.19
CA ALA A 54 9.79 -7.97 -14.95
C ALA A 54 10.55 -6.63 -14.91
N SER A 55 10.34 -5.83 -13.85
CA SER A 55 11.02 -4.54 -13.66
C SER A 55 10.97 -4.12 -12.18
N TYR A 56 11.86 -3.23 -11.79
CA TYR A 56 11.89 -2.59 -10.47
C TYR A 56 11.82 -1.07 -10.62
N LEU A 57 11.63 -0.32 -9.55
CA LEU A 57 11.41 1.12 -9.58
C LEU A 57 10.24 1.54 -10.49
N ALA A 58 9.26 0.68 -10.65
CA ALA A 58 8.03 1.02 -11.35
C ALA A 58 7.12 1.87 -10.47
N GLY A 59 6.18 2.56 -11.08
CA GLY A 59 5.05 3.18 -10.38
C GLY A 59 3.80 2.30 -10.47
N SER A 60 2.84 2.56 -9.61
CA SER A 60 1.54 1.90 -9.66
C SER A 60 0.44 2.74 -9.02
N PHE A 61 -0.81 2.41 -9.36
CA PHE A 61 -2.02 2.96 -8.76
C PHE A 61 -3.21 2.06 -9.08
N GLY A 62 -4.38 2.39 -8.52
CA GLY A 62 -5.63 1.65 -8.74
C GLY A 62 -6.05 0.80 -7.55
N THR A 63 -6.75 -0.29 -7.83
CA THR A 63 -7.30 -1.21 -6.83
C THR A 63 -6.78 -2.63 -7.03
N GLN A 64 -7.15 -3.56 -6.15
CA GLN A 64 -6.77 -4.97 -6.27
C GLN A 64 -7.24 -5.58 -7.60
N THR A 65 -8.43 -5.25 -8.08
CA THR A 65 -9.02 -5.82 -9.29
C THR A 65 -8.99 -4.88 -10.50
N ALA A 66 -8.38 -3.70 -10.36
CA ALA A 66 -8.23 -2.70 -11.41
C ALA A 66 -6.95 -1.90 -11.15
N GLY A 67 -5.81 -2.58 -11.25
CA GLY A 67 -4.48 -2.00 -10.99
C GLY A 67 -3.78 -1.54 -12.26
N VAL A 68 -2.86 -0.60 -12.11
CA VAL A 68 -1.97 -0.10 -13.17
C VAL A 68 -0.54 -0.17 -12.68
N ARG A 69 0.34 -0.71 -13.51
CA ARG A 69 1.80 -0.64 -13.36
C ARG A 69 2.35 0.23 -14.47
N ILE A 70 3.27 1.14 -14.15
CA ILE A 70 3.87 2.06 -15.12
C ILE A 70 5.39 2.05 -15.06
N CYS A 71 6.03 2.01 -16.23
CA CYS A 71 7.48 2.20 -16.41
C CYS A 71 8.32 1.21 -15.58
N GLY A 72 9.41 1.70 -15.00
CA GLY A 72 10.37 0.95 -14.20
C GLY A 72 11.65 0.64 -14.97
N THR A 73 12.47 -0.20 -14.38
CA THR A 73 13.79 -0.55 -14.91
C THR A 73 13.93 -2.06 -15.01
N LYS A 74 14.34 -2.56 -16.16
CA LYS A 74 14.72 -3.97 -16.36
C LYS A 74 16.23 -4.16 -16.25
N THR A 75 16.66 -5.40 -16.04
CA THR A 75 18.08 -5.76 -16.05
C THR A 75 18.69 -5.59 -17.47
N PRO A 76 19.90 -5.04 -17.61
CA PRO A 76 20.84 -4.56 -16.62
C PRO A 76 20.77 -3.05 -16.31
N ASN A 77 19.69 -2.50 -15.89
CA ASN A 77 19.50 -1.07 -15.60
C ASN A 77 18.98 -0.24 -16.79
N THR A 78 18.01 -0.79 -17.50
CA THR A 78 17.38 -0.13 -18.66
C THR A 78 15.96 0.32 -18.32
N PRO A 79 15.69 1.64 -18.23
CA PRO A 79 14.34 2.15 -18.05
C PRO A 79 13.42 1.75 -19.21
N VAL A 80 12.16 1.44 -18.90
CA VAL A 80 11.14 1.06 -19.87
C VAL A 80 9.95 2.01 -19.80
N SER A 81 9.10 1.98 -20.84
CA SER A 81 7.85 2.75 -20.90
C SER A 81 6.60 1.88 -20.79
N ASN A 82 6.76 0.57 -20.60
CA ASN A 82 5.64 -0.37 -20.55
C ASN A 82 4.63 0.02 -19.45
N VAL A 83 3.35 -0.15 -19.78
CA VAL A 83 2.22 0.00 -18.88
C VAL A 83 1.44 -1.32 -18.92
N GLU A 84 1.05 -1.80 -17.77
CA GLU A 84 0.26 -3.03 -17.65
C GLU A 84 -0.94 -2.80 -16.74
N HIS A 85 -2.08 -3.38 -17.13
CA HIS A 85 -3.30 -3.41 -16.33
C HIS A 85 -3.48 -4.76 -15.64
N TYR A 86 -3.87 -4.71 -14.39
CA TYR A 86 -4.33 -5.86 -13.63
C TYR A 86 -5.85 -5.83 -13.52
N ASN A 87 -6.51 -6.95 -13.84
CA ASN A 87 -7.98 -7.08 -13.78
C ASN A 87 -8.48 -8.02 -12.66
N GLY A 88 -7.60 -8.38 -11.71
CA GLY A 88 -7.90 -9.36 -10.66
C GLY A 88 -7.62 -10.81 -11.06
N THR A 89 -7.38 -11.09 -12.33
CA THR A 89 -7.13 -12.45 -12.84
C THR A 89 -5.92 -12.55 -13.77
N GLY A 90 -5.39 -11.41 -14.22
CA GLY A 90 -4.22 -11.36 -15.10
C GLY A 90 -3.77 -9.94 -15.41
N TRP A 91 -2.56 -9.87 -15.96
CA TRP A 91 -1.96 -8.63 -16.46
C TRP A 91 -2.07 -8.57 -17.97
N SER A 92 -2.39 -7.40 -18.52
CA SER A 92 -2.39 -7.08 -19.94
C SER A 92 -1.51 -5.88 -20.23
N GLU A 93 -0.77 -5.92 -21.34
CA GLU A 93 0.00 -4.75 -21.81
C GLU A 93 -0.94 -3.72 -22.43
N GLU A 94 -0.68 -2.44 -22.10
CA GLU A 94 -1.48 -1.30 -22.49
C GLU A 94 -0.62 -0.24 -23.18
N THR A 95 -1.23 0.88 -23.58
CA THR A 95 -0.52 2.00 -24.21
C THR A 95 0.64 2.47 -23.35
N ASN A 96 1.84 2.41 -23.89
CA ASN A 96 3.07 2.83 -23.23
C ASN A 96 3.01 4.25 -22.68
N TYR A 97 3.67 4.49 -21.56
CA TYR A 97 3.93 5.83 -21.06
C TYR A 97 4.74 6.64 -22.10
N PRO A 98 4.52 7.96 -22.24
CA PRO A 98 5.11 8.76 -23.31
C PRO A 98 6.63 8.73 -23.41
N VAL A 99 7.32 8.45 -22.30
CA VAL A 99 8.79 8.35 -22.22
C VAL A 99 9.22 7.14 -21.40
N THR A 100 10.41 6.63 -21.66
CA THR A 100 11.01 5.62 -20.76
C THR A 100 11.33 6.25 -19.41
N GLY A 101 11.05 5.58 -18.32
CA GLY A 101 11.27 6.15 -17.00
C GLY A 101 11.25 5.14 -15.87
N GLN A 102 11.66 5.62 -14.70
CA GLN A 102 11.64 4.91 -13.42
C GLN A 102 11.29 5.84 -12.27
N SER A 103 10.91 5.28 -11.13
CA SER A 103 10.57 6.05 -9.92
C SER A 103 9.49 7.12 -10.15
N ILE A 104 8.59 6.86 -11.10
CA ILE A 104 7.42 7.68 -11.39
C ILE A 104 6.35 7.34 -10.37
N SER A 105 5.74 8.33 -9.75
CA SER A 105 4.69 8.11 -8.75
C SER A 105 3.31 8.20 -9.39
N GLY A 106 2.49 7.16 -9.16
CA GLY A 106 1.13 7.07 -9.67
C GLY A 106 0.08 7.30 -8.59
N ALA A 107 -1.09 7.83 -8.98
CA ALA A 107 -2.26 7.98 -8.12
C ALA A 107 -3.55 7.89 -8.96
N GLY A 108 -4.66 7.56 -8.33
CA GLY A 108 -5.97 7.48 -8.97
C GLY A 108 -6.46 6.06 -9.23
N THR A 109 -7.38 5.93 -10.19
CA THR A 109 -7.97 4.66 -10.62
C THR A 109 -7.44 4.23 -11.99
N GLN A 110 -7.66 2.97 -12.37
CA GLN A 110 -7.24 2.43 -13.67
C GLN A 110 -7.77 3.24 -14.86
N THR A 111 -8.92 3.89 -14.73
CA THR A 111 -9.56 4.68 -15.80
C THR A 111 -9.44 6.20 -15.61
N ALA A 112 -8.85 6.65 -14.50
CA ALA A 112 -8.61 8.06 -14.20
C ALA A 112 -7.39 8.17 -13.29
N GLY A 113 -6.19 8.15 -13.85
CA GLY A 113 -4.91 8.17 -13.16
C GLY A 113 -4.08 9.40 -13.47
N ILE A 114 -3.14 9.70 -12.59
CA ILE A 114 -2.08 10.71 -12.77
C ILE A 114 -0.74 10.07 -12.44
N ALA A 115 0.23 10.23 -13.32
CA ALA A 115 1.61 9.81 -13.11
C ALA A 115 2.51 11.04 -13.12
N ALA A 116 3.38 11.20 -12.13
CA ALA A 116 4.11 12.43 -11.91
C ALA A 116 5.57 12.19 -11.51
N GLY A 117 6.46 13.06 -11.97
CA GLY A 117 7.88 13.05 -11.64
C GLY A 117 8.62 11.82 -12.18
N GLY A 118 9.57 11.33 -11.40
CA GLY A 118 10.42 10.21 -11.78
C GLY A 118 11.73 10.62 -12.44
N SER A 119 12.38 9.67 -13.09
CA SER A 119 13.62 9.89 -13.83
C SER A 119 13.56 9.22 -15.19
N THR A 120 13.92 9.93 -16.24
CA THR A 120 14.04 9.40 -17.61
C THR A 120 15.37 8.66 -17.83
N ASN A 121 16.36 8.98 -17.00
CA ASN A 121 17.66 8.31 -16.88
C ASN A 121 17.95 8.22 -15.37
N PRO A 122 18.71 7.26 -14.84
CA PRO A 122 18.98 7.13 -13.41
C PRO A 122 19.42 8.42 -12.71
N ALA A 123 20.05 9.35 -13.45
CA ALA A 123 20.52 10.61 -12.90
C ALA A 123 19.65 11.84 -13.24
N THR A 124 18.67 11.73 -14.15
CA THR A 124 17.90 12.90 -14.65
C THR A 124 16.47 12.84 -14.13
N GLN A 125 16.20 13.63 -13.10
CA GLN A 125 14.86 13.80 -12.56
C GLN A 125 14.02 14.69 -13.47
N THR A 126 12.70 14.47 -13.47
CA THR A 126 11.75 15.25 -14.27
C THR A 126 10.66 15.88 -13.40
N SER A 127 10.09 16.98 -13.88
CA SER A 127 8.86 17.57 -13.35
C SER A 127 7.63 17.24 -14.19
N ALA A 128 7.76 16.41 -15.22
CA ALA A 128 6.66 16.05 -16.10
C ALA A 128 5.59 15.26 -15.36
N ALA A 129 4.35 15.47 -15.74
CA ALA A 129 3.22 14.66 -15.30
C ALA A 129 2.28 14.38 -16.48
N ASN A 130 1.55 13.26 -16.38
CA ASN A 130 0.62 12.84 -17.42
C ASN A 130 -0.64 12.23 -16.80
N TYR A 131 -1.79 12.64 -17.32
CA TYR A 131 -3.07 12.00 -17.06
C TYR A 131 -3.19 10.67 -17.80
N TYR A 132 -3.87 9.74 -17.20
CA TYR A 132 -4.28 8.47 -17.80
C TYR A 132 -5.80 8.34 -17.78
N ASN A 133 -6.41 8.00 -18.92
CA ASN A 133 -7.86 7.84 -19.03
C ASN A 133 -8.32 6.37 -19.16
N GLY A 134 -7.42 5.43 -18.90
CA GLY A 134 -7.67 3.99 -19.06
C GLY A 134 -7.16 3.43 -20.39
N THR A 135 -6.84 4.26 -21.39
CA THR A 135 -6.37 3.83 -22.71
C THR A 135 -5.22 4.66 -23.25
N SER A 136 -5.12 5.92 -22.86
CA SER A 136 -4.10 6.84 -23.39
C SER A 136 -3.59 7.81 -22.35
N TRP A 137 -2.41 8.36 -22.61
CA TRP A 137 -1.73 9.36 -21.79
C TRP A 137 -1.82 10.73 -22.43
N THR A 138 -2.13 11.74 -21.62
CA THR A 138 -2.10 13.15 -22.03
C THR A 138 -1.30 13.98 -21.05
N ALA A 139 -0.52 14.96 -21.56
CA ALA A 139 0.29 15.80 -20.69
C ALA A 139 -0.57 16.58 -19.68
N ALA A 140 -0.16 16.58 -18.43
CA ALA A 140 -0.68 17.43 -17.37
C ALA A 140 0.26 18.62 -17.13
N ASN A 141 -0.15 19.58 -16.29
CA ASN A 141 0.75 20.61 -15.81
C ASN A 141 1.95 19.99 -15.08
N SER A 142 3.10 20.66 -15.15
CA SER A 142 4.31 20.16 -14.50
C SER A 142 4.29 20.36 -12.98
N LEU A 143 5.03 19.50 -12.27
CA LEU A 143 5.39 19.70 -10.88
C LEU A 143 6.13 21.03 -10.68
N PRO A 144 6.08 21.62 -9.47
CA PRO A 144 6.80 22.88 -9.16
C PRO A 144 8.32 22.79 -9.32
N TYR A 145 8.85 21.58 -9.21
CA TYR A 145 10.28 21.25 -9.36
C TYR A 145 10.44 19.79 -9.79
N THR A 146 11.65 19.41 -10.22
CA THR A 146 11.94 18.02 -10.55
C THR A 146 11.91 17.16 -9.28
N ALA A 147 11.28 16.00 -9.35
CA ALA A 147 11.13 15.10 -8.20
C ALA A 147 11.04 13.64 -8.62
N ASN A 148 11.55 12.75 -7.78
CA ASN A 148 11.38 11.31 -7.92
C ASN A 148 11.27 10.60 -6.55
N ASN A 149 10.99 9.30 -6.57
CA ASN A 149 10.82 8.52 -5.35
C ASN A 149 9.81 9.16 -4.38
N MET A 150 8.67 9.56 -4.89
CA MET A 150 7.62 10.23 -4.12
C MET A 150 6.63 9.21 -3.59
N ALA A 151 6.37 9.22 -2.28
CA ALA A 151 5.23 8.51 -1.72
C ALA A 151 3.93 9.22 -2.09
N SER A 152 3.01 8.54 -2.78
CA SER A 152 1.75 9.12 -3.23
C SER A 152 0.57 8.71 -2.34
N CYS A 153 -0.23 9.68 -1.92
CA CYS A 153 -1.53 9.47 -1.28
C CYS A 153 -2.61 10.03 -2.20
N GLY A 154 -3.30 9.14 -2.94
CA GLY A 154 -4.27 9.58 -3.94
C GLY A 154 -5.07 8.41 -4.53
N LEU A 155 -6.22 8.11 -3.93
CA LEU A 155 -7.17 7.13 -4.48
C LEU A 155 -8.00 7.71 -5.64
N ALA A 156 -7.94 9.02 -5.85
CA ALA A 156 -8.58 9.73 -6.95
C ALA A 156 -7.59 10.62 -7.67
N GLN A 157 -7.71 10.71 -9.00
CA GLN A 157 -6.82 11.50 -9.87
C GLN A 157 -6.75 12.99 -9.49
N ASN A 158 -7.82 13.55 -8.96
CA ASN A 158 -7.99 14.98 -8.72
C ASN A 158 -7.75 15.41 -7.26
N ASN A 159 -7.22 14.54 -6.44
CA ASN A 159 -6.96 14.83 -5.03
C ASN A 159 -5.78 13.99 -4.53
N VAL A 160 -4.56 14.50 -4.71
CA VAL A 160 -3.32 13.78 -4.41
C VAL A 160 -2.39 14.64 -3.60
N ILE A 161 -1.72 14.06 -2.62
CA ILE A 161 -0.53 14.61 -2.00
C ILE A 161 0.64 13.65 -2.16
N TYR A 162 1.79 14.18 -2.53
CA TYR A 162 3.05 13.45 -2.69
C TYR A 162 4.03 13.91 -1.64
N ALA A 163 4.58 12.99 -0.83
CA ALA A 163 5.77 13.25 -0.04
C ALA A 163 7.01 12.99 -0.91
N VAL A 164 7.81 14.01 -1.14
CA VAL A 164 8.91 13.98 -2.11
C VAL A 164 10.13 13.31 -1.50
N GLY A 165 10.59 12.23 -2.11
CA GLY A 165 11.80 11.53 -1.66
C GLY A 165 13.07 12.26 -2.07
N ARG A 166 13.13 12.74 -3.32
CA ARG A 166 14.25 13.52 -3.86
C ARG A 166 13.72 14.66 -4.72
N ASP A 167 14.29 15.83 -4.55
CA ASP A 167 14.19 16.94 -5.48
C ASP A 167 15.53 17.18 -6.19
N GLY A 168 15.55 18.03 -7.21
CA GLY A 168 16.77 18.30 -7.99
C GLY A 168 17.94 18.86 -7.17
N SER A 169 17.71 19.28 -5.93
CA SER A 169 18.71 19.90 -5.05
C SER A 169 19.12 19.01 -3.86
N SER A 170 18.35 18.00 -3.50
CA SER A 170 18.53 17.24 -2.27
C SER A 170 19.60 16.13 -2.36
N GLY A 171 20.06 15.80 -3.56
CA GLY A 171 20.99 14.67 -3.74
C GLY A 171 20.43 13.35 -3.20
N ASN A 172 21.21 12.65 -2.39
CA ASN A 172 20.79 11.40 -1.74
C ASN A 172 20.29 11.60 -0.30
N SER A 173 20.18 12.83 0.18
CA SER A 173 19.83 13.10 1.58
C SER A 173 18.33 13.06 1.87
N GLY A 174 17.50 12.92 0.83
CA GLY A 174 16.05 13.04 0.97
C GLY A 174 15.57 14.48 1.19
N THR A 175 14.28 14.67 1.33
CA THR A 175 13.68 15.97 1.60
C THR A 175 12.44 15.82 2.50
N ASN A 176 11.97 16.90 3.08
CA ASN A 176 10.69 16.97 3.81
C ASN A 176 9.58 17.65 3.01
N LYS A 177 9.83 18.01 1.75
CA LYS A 177 8.85 18.71 0.90
C LYS A 177 7.69 17.80 0.51
N THR A 178 6.55 18.40 0.27
CA THR A 178 5.40 17.75 -0.34
C THR A 178 4.88 18.55 -1.52
N ILE A 179 4.16 17.87 -2.41
CA ILE A 179 3.48 18.46 -3.56
C ILE A 179 2.02 18.04 -3.48
N THR A 180 1.10 18.99 -3.59
CA THR A 180 -0.33 18.75 -3.73
C THR A 180 -0.77 18.83 -5.18
N PHE A 181 -1.82 18.09 -5.52
CA PHE A 181 -2.45 18.15 -6.83
C PHE A 181 -3.98 18.23 -6.68
N ASP A 182 -4.59 19.26 -7.27
CA ASP A 182 -6.03 19.56 -7.18
C ASP A 182 -6.87 19.02 -8.35
N GLY A 183 -6.24 18.24 -9.23
CA GLY A 183 -6.86 17.74 -10.46
C GLY A 183 -6.47 18.53 -11.70
N THR A 184 -5.84 19.70 -11.54
CA THR A 184 -5.39 20.56 -12.63
C THR A 184 -3.97 21.07 -12.41
N ASN A 185 -3.69 21.56 -11.20
CA ASN A 185 -2.42 22.22 -10.88
C ASN A 185 -1.70 21.50 -9.75
N PHE A 186 -0.37 21.50 -9.85
CA PHE A 186 0.51 21.11 -8.76
C PHE A 186 0.92 22.33 -7.95
N GLY A 187 0.90 22.21 -6.63
CA GLY A 187 1.34 23.23 -5.69
C GLY A 187 2.27 22.66 -4.63
N ASN A 188 3.01 23.53 -3.93
CA ASN A 188 3.76 23.12 -2.74
C ASN A 188 2.77 22.83 -1.60
N GLY A 189 2.93 21.67 -0.97
CA GLY A 189 2.18 21.29 0.23
C GLY A 189 2.97 21.62 1.51
N PRO A 190 2.37 21.37 2.69
CA PRO A 190 3.05 21.49 3.98
C PRO A 190 4.11 20.40 4.15
N ASN A 191 5.27 20.74 4.67
CA ASN A 191 6.36 19.80 4.87
C ASN A 191 5.99 18.68 5.84
N ILE A 192 6.47 17.46 5.56
CA ILE A 192 6.47 16.36 6.54
C ILE A 192 7.43 16.68 7.70
N ASN A 193 7.22 16.05 8.85
CA ASN A 193 8.01 16.32 10.06
C ASN A 193 9.44 15.76 9.95
N THR A 194 9.61 14.65 9.26
CA THR A 194 10.91 13.95 9.20
C THR A 194 11.40 13.83 7.76
N THR A 195 12.55 14.47 7.48
CA THR A 195 13.25 14.35 6.17
C THR A 195 13.59 12.90 5.89
N ARG A 196 13.24 12.40 4.70
CA ARG A 196 13.50 11.02 4.27
C ARG A 196 13.29 10.82 2.78
N MET A 197 13.78 9.69 2.28
CA MET A 197 13.49 9.19 0.94
C MET A 197 12.45 8.07 1.01
N PHE A 198 11.68 7.90 -0.07
CA PHE A 198 10.62 6.90 -0.17
C PHE A 198 10.79 5.99 -1.38
N ASN A 199 9.97 4.94 -1.45
CA ASN A 199 9.57 4.30 -2.69
C ASN A 199 8.33 4.98 -3.26
N THR A 200 8.08 4.83 -4.55
CA THR A 200 6.94 5.43 -5.27
C THR A 200 5.57 5.00 -4.74
N THR A 201 5.50 3.93 -3.96
CA THR A 201 4.28 3.34 -3.41
C THR A 201 4.27 3.31 -1.87
N SER A 202 5.06 4.16 -1.20
CA SER A 202 5.12 4.22 0.27
C SER A 202 4.00 5.05 0.91
N GLY A 203 2.93 5.34 0.18
CA GLY A 203 1.79 6.14 0.65
C GLY A 203 0.46 5.40 0.53
N ALA A 204 -0.48 5.78 1.37
CA ALA A 204 -1.88 5.33 1.35
C ALA A 204 -2.83 6.50 1.61
N GLY A 205 -4.11 6.35 1.29
CA GLY A 205 -5.13 7.37 1.53
C GLY A 205 -5.32 8.34 0.37
N THR A 206 -5.73 9.55 0.69
CA THR A 206 -6.11 10.60 -0.29
C THR A 206 -5.29 11.86 -0.10
N GLY A 207 -5.43 12.82 -1.00
CA GLY A 207 -4.78 14.13 -0.91
C GLY A 207 -5.23 15.01 0.26
N THR A 208 -6.25 14.61 1.03
CA THR A 208 -6.73 15.29 2.24
C THR A 208 -6.74 14.41 3.48
N ALA A 209 -6.47 13.10 3.33
CA ALA A 209 -6.33 12.14 4.41
C ALA A 209 -5.27 11.11 3.98
N GLY A 210 -4.01 11.50 4.06
CA GLY A 210 -2.86 10.72 3.60
C GLY A 210 -2.11 10.05 4.75
N LEU A 211 -1.45 8.94 4.45
CA LEU A 211 -0.54 8.24 5.33
C LEU A 211 0.75 7.94 4.57
N ILE A 212 1.89 8.37 5.11
CA ILE A 212 3.21 8.02 4.58
C ILE A 212 3.93 7.09 5.55
N ILE A 213 4.64 6.11 5.01
CA ILE A 213 5.08 4.94 5.76
C ILE A 213 6.56 4.70 5.54
N GLY A 214 7.31 4.56 6.64
CA GLY A 214 8.73 4.25 6.61
C GLY A 214 9.58 5.27 5.85
N GLY A 215 10.47 4.78 5.03
CA GLY A 215 11.46 5.57 4.31
C GLY A 215 12.88 5.37 4.84
N PHE A 216 13.85 6.05 4.28
CA PHE A 216 15.22 5.96 4.72
C PHE A 216 15.96 7.30 4.61
N ILE A 217 17.05 7.45 5.36
CA ILE A 217 17.96 8.59 5.29
C ILE A 217 19.35 8.06 4.90
N ASP A 218 20.01 8.74 3.94
CA ASP A 218 21.40 8.49 3.58
C ASP A 218 22.33 9.38 4.41
N PRO A 219 23.47 8.89 4.95
CA PRO A 219 24.11 7.60 4.66
C PRO A 219 23.45 6.42 5.42
N SER A 220 23.18 5.40 4.63
CA SER A 220 22.54 4.13 4.99
C SER A 220 23.25 3.38 6.13
N PRO A 221 22.53 2.46 6.87
CA PRO A 221 21.24 1.85 6.50
C PRO A 221 20.12 2.13 7.53
N ASN A 222 19.61 3.31 7.62
CA ASN A 222 18.56 3.60 8.59
C ASN A 222 17.18 3.49 7.93
N ASN A 223 16.69 2.25 7.79
CA ASN A 223 15.29 2.01 7.51
C ASN A 223 14.44 2.55 8.67
N MET A 224 13.49 3.40 8.36
CA MET A 224 12.70 4.11 9.36
C MET A 224 11.45 3.33 9.71
N THR A 225 11.04 3.44 10.97
CA THR A 225 9.74 2.97 11.46
C THR A 225 8.69 4.08 11.44
N ASN A 226 9.10 5.32 11.25
CA ASN A 226 8.24 6.50 11.32
C ASN A 226 7.11 6.46 10.29
N CYS A 227 5.92 6.79 10.75
CA CYS A 227 4.76 7.04 9.90
C CYS A 227 4.17 8.41 10.22
N GLU A 228 3.59 9.07 9.22
CA GLU A 228 2.95 10.37 9.40
C GLU A 228 1.61 10.42 8.68
N GLU A 229 0.63 11.04 9.31
CA GLU A 229 -0.71 11.27 8.79
C GLU A 229 -0.90 12.72 8.36
N TYR A 230 -1.62 12.90 7.26
CA TYR A 230 -2.02 14.20 6.72
C TYR A 230 -3.52 14.43 6.93
N ASP A 231 -3.89 15.53 7.57
CA ASP A 231 -5.29 15.90 7.87
C ASP A 231 -5.92 16.85 6.84
N GLY A 232 -5.25 17.08 5.71
CA GLY A 232 -5.65 18.05 4.70
C GLY A 232 -4.98 19.43 4.90
N THR A 233 -4.28 19.65 6.01
CA THR A 233 -3.65 20.93 6.36
C THR A 233 -2.20 20.76 6.82
N SER A 234 -1.94 19.74 7.65
CA SER A 234 -0.65 19.49 8.28
C SER A 234 -0.37 18.00 8.44
N TRP A 235 0.91 17.67 8.63
CA TRP A 235 1.37 16.33 8.94
C TRP A 235 1.59 16.15 10.44
N SER A 236 1.17 15.02 10.96
CA SER A 236 1.40 14.60 12.34
C SER A 236 2.01 13.21 12.41
N ASN A 237 2.92 13.00 13.37
CA ASN A 237 3.44 11.67 13.63
C ASN A 237 2.34 10.77 14.18
N THR A 238 2.30 9.53 13.69
CA THR A 238 1.41 8.50 14.19
C THR A 238 2.22 7.32 14.75
N ASP A 239 1.57 6.21 15.07
CA ASP A 239 2.24 5.00 15.55
C ASP A 239 3.31 4.53 14.56
N THR A 240 4.32 3.82 15.06
CA THR A 240 5.47 3.38 14.29
C THR A 240 5.36 1.91 13.90
N LEU A 241 5.94 1.54 12.78
CA LEU A 241 6.10 0.13 12.39
C LEU A 241 6.92 -0.62 13.44
N ASP A 242 6.61 -1.90 13.64
CA ASP A 242 7.44 -2.82 14.42
C ASP A 242 8.82 -3.03 13.77
N THR A 243 8.84 -3.02 12.43
CA THR A 243 10.08 -3.20 11.66
C THR A 243 10.24 -2.09 10.63
N GLY A 244 11.35 -1.34 10.74
CA GLY A 244 11.68 -0.28 9.81
C GLY A 244 11.79 -0.75 8.36
N THR A 245 11.32 0.08 7.42
CA THR A 245 11.39 -0.20 6.00
C THR A 245 11.84 1.04 5.22
N GLY A 246 12.86 0.88 4.38
CA GLY A 246 13.39 1.98 3.56
C GLY A 246 12.61 2.17 2.27
N PHE A 247 12.09 1.10 1.72
CA PHE A 247 11.39 1.09 0.44
C PHE A 247 10.03 0.39 0.59
N ALA A 248 9.21 0.92 1.49
CA ALA A 248 7.88 0.40 1.73
C ALA A 248 7.06 0.37 0.44
N THR A 249 6.23 -0.64 0.32
CA THR A 249 5.10 -0.66 -0.59
C THR A 249 3.84 -0.66 0.25
N ALA A 250 2.91 0.21 -0.03
CA ALA A 250 1.71 0.37 0.79
C ALA A 250 0.48 0.62 -0.07
N TRP A 251 -0.68 0.32 0.48
CA TRP A 251 -1.98 0.64 -0.09
C TRP A 251 -3.03 0.79 0.99
N GLY A 252 -4.19 1.30 0.61
CA GLY A 252 -5.34 1.46 1.48
C GLY A 252 -5.72 2.90 1.76
N THR A 253 -6.42 3.12 2.85
CA THR A 253 -6.81 4.44 3.36
C THR A 253 -5.91 4.87 4.50
N GLN A 254 -6.03 6.12 4.96
CA GLN A 254 -5.32 6.61 6.14
C GLN A 254 -5.59 5.77 7.39
N THR A 255 -6.81 5.23 7.54
CA THR A 255 -7.23 4.48 8.72
C THR A 255 -7.32 2.97 8.52
N ASN A 256 -7.01 2.47 7.32
CA ASN A 256 -6.98 1.04 7.00
C ASN A 256 -5.98 0.82 5.87
N ALA A 257 -4.72 0.60 6.23
CA ALA A 257 -3.63 0.44 5.29
C ALA A 257 -2.82 -0.83 5.58
N VAL A 258 -2.15 -1.31 4.54
CA VAL A 258 -1.20 -2.42 4.64
C VAL A 258 0.12 -1.99 4.00
N THR A 259 1.22 -2.41 4.60
CA THR A 259 2.58 -2.20 4.07
C THR A 259 3.41 -3.46 4.16
N GLN A 260 4.31 -3.63 3.20
CA GLN A 260 5.41 -4.58 3.30
C GLN A 260 6.54 -3.98 4.16
N THR A 261 7.19 -4.79 4.98
CA THR A 261 8.31 -4.38 5.82
C THR A 261 9.57 -5.18 5.54
N ASN A 262 10.72 -4.69 6.03
CA ASN A 262 12.02 -5.35 5.88
C ASN A 262 12.21 -6.59 6.79
N LYS A 263 11.19 -6.98 7.56
CA LYS A 263 11.24 -8.13 8.46
C LYS A 263 11.55 -9.43 7.69
N SER A 264 12.47 -10.23 8.23
CA SER A 264 12.79 -11.58 7.72
C SER A 264 13.10 -11.62 6.21
N ASN A 265 13.97 -10.75 5.72
CA ASN A 265 14.27 -10.60 4.30
C ASN A 265 13.08 -10.15 3.44
N TYR A 266 12.33 -9.16 3.94
CA TYR A 266 11.24 -8.49 3.23
C TYR A 266 9.97 -9.33 2.99
N VAL A 267 9.77 -10.40 3.76
CA VAL A 267 8.50 -11.15 3.79
C VAL A 267 7.50 -10.61 4.80
N GLY A 268 7.92 -9.71 5.68
CA GLY A 268 7.04 -9.12 6.68
C GLY A 268 6.01 -8.19 6.06
N ALA A 269 4.86 -8.13 6.68
CA ALA A 269 3.84 -7.13 6.39
C ALA A 269 3.18 -6.68 7.70
N GLU A 270 2.69 -5.45 7.70
CA GLU A 270 1.99 -4.86 8.84
C GLU A 270 0.73 -4.13 8.34
N ALA A 271 -0.32 -4.16 9.16
CA ALA A 271 -1.57 -3.48 8.92
C ALA A 271 -1.78 -2.34 9.91
N TYR A 272 -2.30 -1.23 9.43
CA TYR A 272 -2.68 -0.05 10.19
C TYR A 272 -4.20 0.03 10.34
N ASN A 273 -4.68 0.32 11.54
CA ASN A 273 -6.09 0.42 11.86
C ASN A 273 -6.57 1.86 12.12
N GLY A 274 -5.76 2.86 11.79
CA GLY A 274 -6.01 4.27 12.08
C GLY A 274 -5.46 4.73 13.43
N THR A 275 -4.85 3.83 14.21
CA THR A 275 -4.29 4.15 15.53
C THR A 275 -2.97 3.42 15.77
N SER A 276 -2.88 2.16 15.36
CA SER A 276 -1.70 1.31 15.62
C SER A 276 -1.43 0.36 14.48
N TRP A 277 -0.17 -0.06 14.39
CA TRP A 277 0.30 -1.11 13.48
C TRP A 277 0.22 -2.48 14.15
N SER A 278 -0.04 -3.50 13.36
CA SER A 278 -0.04 -4.90 13.79
C SER A 278 0.57 -5.79 12.72
N SER A 279 1.36 -6.80 13.14
CA SER A 279 1.97 -7.75 12.22
C SER A 279 0.92 -8.59 11.51
N LEU A 280 1.09 -8.78 10.20
CA LEU A 280 0.32 -9.68 9.35
C LEU A 280 1.08 -10.99 9.10
N PRO A 281 0.39 -12.04 8.58
CA PRO A 281 1.08 -13.22 8.05
C PRO A 281 2.15 -12.84 7.03
N ASN A 282 3.25 -13.59 7.04
CA ASN A 282 4.34 -13.36 6.09
C ASN A 282 3.85 -13.52 4.65
N ILE A 283 4.37 -12.68 3.75
CA ILE A 283 4.12 -12.77 2.32
C ILE A 283 4.65 -14.11 1.81
N GLY A 284 3.78 -14.94 1.25
CA GLY A 284 4.05 -16.34 0.89
C GLY A 284 4.91 -16.54 -0.36
N VAL A 285 5.93 -15.70 -0.60
CA VAL A 285 6.87 -15.85 -1.71
C VAL A 285 8.22 -16.34 -1.23
N SER A 286 8.78 -17.32 -1.89
CA SER A 286 10.02 -18.01 -1.48
C SER A 286 11.30 -17.17 -1.66
N SER A 287 11.22 -16.00 -2.23
CA SER A 287 12.32 -15.05 -2.36
C SER A 287 11.74 -13.63 -2.42
N PRO A 288 11.36 -13.11 -1.28
CA PRO A 288 10.80 -11.77 -1.22
C PRO A 288 11.93 -10.77 -1.37
N GLY A 289 11.89 -10.08 -2.42
CA GLY A 289 12.77 -8.95 -2.61
C GLY A 289 12.07 -7.69 -2.21
N GLY A 290 12.60 -7.06 -1.24
CA GLY A 290 11.99 -5.93 -0.62
C GLY A 290 12.34 -4.59 -1.15
N LEU A 291 13.20 -4.48 -2.09
CA LEU A 291 13.57 -3.17 -2.61
C LEU A 291 12.80 -2.89 -3.89
N TYR A 292 11.99 -1.80 -3.89
CA TYR A 292 11.37 -1.23 -5.09
C TYR A 292 10.17 -2.00 -5.67
N GLY A 293 9.40 -2.71 -4.82
CA GLY A 293 8.11 -3.29 -5.21
C GLY A 293 7.07 -2.23 -5.58
N ILE A 294 5.98 -2.69 -6.17
CA ILE A 294 4.78 -1.90 -6.48
C ILE A 294 3.56 -2.50 -5.80
N SER A 295 2.58 -1.68 -5.53
CA SER A 295 1.33 -2.12 -4.87
C SER A 295 0.16 -1.25 -5.25
N ALA A 296 -1.05 -1.78 -5.18
CA ALA A 296 -2.27 -1.00 -5.20
C ALA A 296 -3.40 -1.71 -4.45
N GLY A 297 -4.29 -0.91 -3.89
CA GLY A 297 -5.49 -1.34 -3.18
C GLY A 297 -6.24 -0.12 -2.66
N ALA A 298 -7.57 -0.17 -2.72
CA ALA A 298 -8.42 0.93 -2.27
C ALA A 298 -8.58 0.97 -0.75
N THR A 299 -8.47 -0.18 -0.10
CA THR A 299 -8.50 -0.35 1.37
C THR A 299 -7.43 -1.33 1.80
N GLY A 300 -7.06 -1.35 3.07
CA GLY A 300 -6.15 -2.34 3.63
C GLY A 300 -6.70 -3.77 3.62
N ASP A 301 -7.97 -3.98 3.27
CA ASP A 301 -8.56 -5.31 3.24
C ASP A 301 -8.28 -6.07 1.94
N ALA A 302 -7.94 -5.35 0.87
CA ALA A 302 -7.70 -5.95 -0.44
C ALA A 302 -6.67 -5.15 -1.24
N GLY A 303 -5.57 -5.81 -1.62
CA GLY A 303 -4.51 -5.21 -2.42
C GLY A 303 -3.62 -6.24 -3.08
N TRP A 304 -2.77 -5.79 -3.98
CA TRP A 304 -1.73 -6.61 -4.57
C TRP A 304 -0.35 -5.97 -4.40
N LEU A 305 0.65 -6.81 -4.42
CA LEU A 305 2.06 -6.48 -4.36
C LEU A 305 2.78 -7.17 -5.50
N GLY A 306 3.58 -6.44 -6.27
CA GLY A 306 4.26 -6.97 -7.44
C GLY A 306 5.65 -6.40 -7.67
N ALA A 307 6.33 -6.89 -8.72
CA ALA A 307 7.67 -6.45 -9.16
C ALA A 307 8.72 -6.52 -8.03
N ILE A 308 8.69 -7.59 -7.26
CA ILE A 308 9.52 -7.75 -6.07
C ILE A 308 10.96 -8.07 -6.50
N ASN A 309 11.95 -7.31 -6.01
CA ASN A 309 13.36 -7.48 -6.34
C ASN A 309 14.19 -7.91 -5.12
N PRO A 310 14.56 -9.20 -4.98
CA PRO A 310 15.56 -9.62 -4.02
C PRO A 310 16.97 -9.50 -4.62
N SER A 311 17.82 -8.69 -4.04
CA SER A 311 19.26 -8.65 -4.33
C SER A 311 19.65 -8.50 -5.82
N GLY A 312 18.99 -7.60 -6.56
CA GLY A 312 19.39 -7.25 -7.94
C GLY A 312 18.82 -8.13 -9.05
N THR A 313 18.04 -9.14 -8.73
CA THR A 313 17.30 -9.93 -9.73
C THR A 313 15.88 -9.40 -9.83
N VAL A 314 15.43 -9.10 -11.04
CA VAL A 314 14.11 -8.54 -11.31
C VAL A 314 13.09 -9.66 -11.50
N TYR A 315 12.02 -9.63 -10.72
CA TYR A 315 10.95 -10.62 -10.81
C TYR A 315 9.65 -10.00 -11.33
N ALA A 316 8.84 -10.82 -11.97
CA ALA A 316 7.50 -10.48 -12.40
C ALA A 316 6.43 -10.93 -11.38
N THR A 317 6.83 -11.47 -10.24
CA THR A 317 5.94 -12.08 -9.25
C THR A 317 4.93 -11.06 -8.72
N THR A 318 3.68 -11.48 -8.66
CA THR A 318 2.58 -10.74 -8.02
C THR A 318 1.93 -11.64 -6.98
N VAL A 319 1.55 -11.04 -5.86
CA VAL A 319 0.74 -11.67 -4.80
C VAL A 319 -0.42 -10.75 -4.44
N GLU A 320 -1.50 -11.35 -3.99
CA GLU A 320 -2.67 -10.64 -3.48
C GLU A 320 -2.81 -10.84 -1.98
N PHE A 321 -3.22 -9.77 -1.30
CA PHE A 321 -3.65 -9.79 0.09
C PHE A 321 -5.16 -9.65 0.15
N ASN A 322 -5.80 -10.51 0.92
CA ASN A 322 -7.22 -10.44 1.21
C ASN A 322 -7.47 -10.58 2.71
N ARG A 323 -8.29 -9.69 3.23
CA ARG A 323 -8.83 -9.75 4.58
C ARG A 323 -10.35 -9.77 4.48
N SER A 324 -10.98 -10.72 5.17
CA SER A 324 -12.43 -10.78 5.29
C SER A 324 -12.83 -11.01 6.73
N THR A 325 -13.93 -10.38 7.12
CA THR A 325 -14.56 -10.60 8.42
C THR A 325 -15.83 -11.40 8.21
N ASN A 326 -15.93 -12.55 8.87
CA ASN A 326 -17.09 -13.43 8.74
C ASN A 326 -17.72 -13.68 10.09
N VAL A 327 -19.05 -13.57 10.15
CA VAL A 327 -19.81 -14.08 11.29
C VAL A 327 -19.92 -15.59 11.14
N VAL A 328 -19.21 -16.32 12.00
CA VAL A 328 -19.26 -17.77 12.04
C VAL A 328 -20.26 -18.26 13.09
N THR A 329 -21.04 -19.28 12.76
CA THR A 329 -21.90 -19.97 13.71
C THR A 329 -21.08 -21.13 14.28
N GLY A 330 -20.94 -21.19 15.60
CA GLY A 330 -20.32 -22.32 16.27
C GLY A 330 -21.06 -23.62 15.90
N ALA A 331 -20.33 -24.70 15.72
CA ALA A 331 -20.93 -26.01 15.49
C ALA A 331 -21.95 -26.28 16.59
N ALA A 332 -23.17 -26.61 16.21
CA ALA A 332 -24.18 -27.07 17.18
C ALA A 332 -23.69 -28.39 17.79
N TRP A 333 -23.70 -28.47 19.12
CA TRP A 333 -23.52 -29.73 19.79
C TRP A 333 -24.72 -30.61 19.43
N ALA A 334 -24.50 -31.66 18.66
CA ALA A 334 -25.51 -32.70 18.51
C ALA A 334 -25.76 -33.30 19.89
N SER A 335 -27.03 -33.47 20.29
CA SER A 335 -27.38 -34.15 21.49
C SER A 335 -26.73 -35.56 21.49
N GLY A 336 -25.70 -35.74 22.29
CA GLY A 336 -25.16 -37.06 22.54
C GLY A 336 -26.27 -37.92 23.11
N GLY A 337 -26.32 -39.21 22.74
CA GLY A 337 -27.28 -40.14 23.28
C GLY A 337 -27.24 -40.14 24.82
N THR A 338 -28.39 -40.37 25.43
CA THR A 338 -28.52 -40.51 26.88
C THR A 338 -27.50 -41.55 27.39
N TYR A 339 -26.70 -41.12 28.36
CA TYR A 339 -25.89 -42.07 29.13
C TYR A 339 -26.81 -43.15 29.71
N PRO A 340 -26.42 -44.44 29.65
CA PRO A 340 -27.19 -45.51 30.24
C PRO A 340 -27.21 -45.41 31.77
#